data_300978ac906435e9fe3b3f6da37339e5
#
_entry.id   300978ac906435e9fe3b3f6da37339e5
#
_cell.length_a   1.000
_cell.length_b   1.000
_cell.length_c   1.000
_cell.angle_alpha   90.00
_cell.angle_beta   90.00
_cell.angle_gamma   90.00
#
_symmetry.space_group_name_H-M   'P 1'
#
loop_
_entity.id
_entity.type
_entity.pdbx_description
1 polymer ?
#
loop_
_entity_poly.entity_id
_entity_poly.type
_entity_poly.pdbx_seq_one_letter_code
_entity_poly.pdbx_strand_id
1 'polypeptide(L)'
;MRTWFITGASRGLGRAFTDAALDRGDRVVAASRSIAAADFDERHADRLLALPLDVTDRAAVSTAVDTAVAHFGRLDIVVNNAGTMSMGMVEEFTEAEARAQFEVNFFGALWVGQAVLPHLRAQRSGHIVQVSSIAALGGFPSTGMYSASKFALEGMSEALAMEAAAFDITVSIVQPGGYWTDLYTSIAATTPLEAYAALRAELERQWAEGSVDSEPKLAAEALLRLVDSDDPPLRLLLGSMVYDLAFDISRRRMDTWAGWEQVSRAAEQAVAAP
;
A
#
# COMPACT_ATOMS: atom_id res chain seq x y z
N MET A 1 -4.54 1.25 -24.40
CA MET A 1 -4.96 2.37 -23.52
C MET A 1 -5.77 1.76 -22.37
N ARG A 2 -5.29 1.84 -21.15
CA ARG A 2 -5.93 1.31 -19.91
C ARG A 2 -6.54 2.45 -19.12
N THR A 3 -7.48 2.14 -18.24
CA THR A 3 -8.09 3.10 -17.31
C THR A 3 -7.64 2.76 -15.88
N TRP A 4 -7.00 3.72 -15.23
CA TRP A 4 -6.47 3.61 -13.88
C TRP A 4 -7.36 4.34 -12.88
N PHE A 5 -7.46 3.79 -11.66
CA PHE A 5 -8.00 4.46 -10.49
C PHE A 5 -6.91 4.49 -9.42
N ILE A 6 -6.38 5.68 -9.11
CA ILE A 6 -5.23 5.84 -8.21
C ILE A 6 -5.64 6.68 -7.00
N THR A 7 -5.54 6.12 -5.80
CA THR A 7 -5.80 6.85 -4.54
C THR A 7 -4.52 7.51 -4.02
N GLY A 8 -4.66 8.65 -3.33
CA GLY A 8 -3.51 9.42 -2.86
C GLY A 8 -2.67 10.03 -3.99
N ALA A 9 -3.32 10.40 -5.10
CA ALA A 9 -2.69 10.78 -6.37
C ALA A 9 -2.12 12.21 -6.42
N SER A 10 -2.33 13.05 -5.37
CA SER A 10 -1.93 14.47 -5.41
C SER A 10 -0.43 14.71 -5.23
N ARG A 11 0.29 13.77 -4.62
CA ARG A 11 1.72 13.90 -4.27
C ARG A 11 2.43 12.56 -4.16
N GLY A 12 3.76 12.59 -4.00
CA GLY A 12 4.60 11.41 -3.73
C GLY A 12 4.47 10.32 -4.78
N LEU A 13 4.42 9.05 -4.33
CA LEU A 13 4.31 7.90 -5.22
C LEU A 13 3.04 7.93 -6.07
N GLY A 14 1.88 8.27 -5.47
CA GLY A 14 0.61 8.33 -6.20
C GLY A 14 0.62 9.35 -7.34
N ARG A 15 1.30 10.48 -7.15
CA ARG A 15 1.51 11.47 -8.21
C ARG A 15 2.43 10.92 -9.31
N ALA A 16 3.54 10.29 -8.94
CA ALA A 16 4.45 9.69 -9.91
C ALA A 16 3.77 8.57 -10.73
N PHE A 17 2.93 7.75 -10.10
CA PHE A 17 2.14 6.73 -10.79
C PHE A 17 1.13 7.34 -11.77
N THR A 18 0.47 8.44 -11.36
CA THR A 18 -0.49 9.18 -12.18
C THR A 18 0.20 9.76 -13.41
N ASP A 19 1.30 10.49 -13.22
CA ASP A 19 2.04 11.12 -14.30
C ASP A 19 2.57 10.06 -15.28
N ALA A 20 3.14 8.96 -14.79
CA ALA A 20 3.66 7.90 -15.63
C ALA A 20 2.58 7.19 -16.46
N ALA A 21 1.38 6.97 -15.89
CA ALA A 21 0.25 6.39 -16.62
C ALA A 21 -0.28 7.35 -17.70
N LEU A 22 -0.39 8.63 -17.39
CA LEU A 22 -0.81 9.66 -18.35
C LEU A 22 0.20 9.85 -19.49
N ASP A 23 1.50 9.89 -19.16
CA ASP A 23 2.58 10.07 -20.14
C ASP A 23 2.65 8.94 -21.17
N ARG A 24 2.34 7.72 -20.76
CA ARG A 24 2.27 6.59 -21.72
C ARG A 24 0.96 6.52 -22.51
N GLY A 25 0.02 7.45 -22.28
CA GLY A 25 -1.22 7.56 -23.04
C GLY A 25 -2.43 6.87 -22.42
N ASP A 26 -2.37 6.43 -21.16
CA ASP A 26 -3.49 5.83 -20.46
C ASP A 26 -4.45 6.89 -19.88
N ARG A 27 -5.65 6.45 -19.48
CA ARG A 27 -6.64 7.25 -18.76
C ARG A 27 -6.45 7.08 -17.27
N VAL A 28 -6.57 8.16 -16.50
CA VAL A 28 -6.38 8.12 -15.04
C VAL A 28 -7.50 8.84 -14.31
N VAL A 29 -8.09 8.15 -13.35
CA VAL A 29 -8.86 8.75 -12.27
C VAL A 29 -7.91 8.97 -11.11
N ALA A 30 -7.53 10.22 -10.89
CA ALA A 30 -6.64 10.63 -9.82
C ALA A 30 -7.49 11.06 -8.60
N ALA A 31 -7.45 10.28 -7.52
CA ALA A 31 -8.28 10.52 -6.34
C ALA A 31 -7.44 10.91 -5.12
N SER A 32 -7.78 12.01 -4.47
CA SER A 32 -7.15 12.48 -3.23
C SER A 32 -8.03 13.52 -2.55
N ARG A 33 -7.85 13.74 -1.23
CA ARG A 33 -8.64 14.72 -0.47
C ARG A 33 -8.57 16.15 -1.04
N SER A 34 -7.40 16.53 -1.53
CA SER A 34 -7.17 17.83 -2.14
C SER A 34 -6.49 17.61 -3.49
N ILE A 35 -7.27 17.70 -4.56
CA ILE A 35 -6.80 17.48 -5.92
C ILE A 35 -7.71 18.22 -6.91
N ALA A 36 -7.11 18.81 -7.94
CA ALA A 36 -7.80 19.43 -9.04
C ALA A 36 -7.14 19.05 -10.37
N ALA A 37 -7.88 19.10 -11.46
CA ALA A 37 -7.33 18.86 -12.81
C ALA A 37 -6.19 19.85 -13.15
N ALA A 38 -6.27 21.09 -12.63
CA ALA A 38 -5.23 22.10 -12.82
C ALA A 38 -3.89 21.77 -12.13
N ASP A 39 -3.85 20.77 -11.25
CA ASP A 39 -2.60 20.31 -10.63
C ASP A 39 -1.74 19.48 -11.61
N PHE A 40 -2.29 19.13 -12.78
CA PHE A 40 -1.67 18.28 -13.80
C PHE A 40 -1.47 19.03 -15.12
N ASP A 41 -0.60 18.50 -15.98
CA ASP A 41 -0.34 19.07 -17.30
C ASP A 41 -1.61 19.06 -18.16
N GLU A 42 -1.98 20.20 -18.74
CA GLU A 42 -3.17 20.38 -19.58
C GLU A 42 -3.19 19.43 -20.79
N ARG A 43 -2.04 18.97 -21.28
CA ARG A 43 -1.94 17.98 -22.37
C ARG A 43 -2.63 16.65 -22.05
N HIS A 44 -2.97 16.40 -20.80
CA HIS A 44 -3.62 15.18 -20.32
C HIS A 44 -5.12 15.37 -19.99
N ALA A 45 -5.66 16.58 -20.19
CA ALA A 45 -7.01 16.94 -19.75
C ALA A 45 -8.12 16.00 -20.27
N ASP A 46 -7.95 15.44 -21.47
CA ASP A 46 -8.88 14.48 -22.10
C ASP A 46 -8.82 13.07 -21.50
N ARG A 47 -7.77 12.76 -20.74
CA ARG A 47 -7.50 11.44 -20.17
C ARG A 47 -7.40 11.44 -18.64
N LEU A 48 -7.60 12.58 -18.01
CA LEU A 48 -7.54 12.77 -16.56
C LEU A 48 -8.91 13.12 -15.99
N LEU A 49 -9.34 12.38 -14.97
CA LEU A 49 -10.44 12.74 -14.10
C LEU A 49 -9.90 12.91 -12.67
N ALA A 50 -9.85 14.14 -12.18
CA ALA A 50 -9.45 14.45 -10.80
C ALA A 50 -10.69 14.41 -9.89
N LEU A 51 -10.67 13.57 -8.85
CA LEU A 51 -11.78 13.39 -7.91
C LEU A 51 -11.34 13.69 -6.47
N PRO A 52 -11.91 14.69 -5.80
CA PRO A 52 -11.78 14.85 -4.36
C PRO A 52 -12.34 13.60 -3.64
N LEU A 53 -11.49 12.91 -2.86
CA LEU A 53 -11.86 11.69 -2.17
C LEU A 53 -11.09 11.52 -0.87
N ASP A 54 -11.81 11.34 0.24
CA ASP A 54 -11.28 10.76 1.46
C ASP A 54 -11.61 9.26 1.46
N VAL A 55 -10.57 8.41 1.45
CA VAL A 55 -10.74 6.96 1.39
C VAL A 55 -11.34 6.37 2.68
N THR A 56 -11.39 7.14 3.77
CA THR A 56 -12.04 6.73 5.02
C THR A 56 -13.56 6.87 4.96
N ASP A 57 -14.09 7.64 4.02
CA ASP A 57 -15.53 7.72 3.75
C ASP A 57 -15.94 6.66 2.73
N ARG A 58 -16.49 5.55 3.25
CA ARG A 58 -16.94 4.42 2.43
C ARG A 58 -17.97 4.81 1.36
N ALA A 59 -18.89 5.72 1.69
CA ALA A 59 -19.94 6.14 0.75
C ALA A 59 -19.35 7.00 -0.38
N ALA A 60 -18.43 7.91 -0.03
CA ALA A 60 -17.69 8.71 -1.01
C ALA A 60 -16.83 7.83 -1.93
N VAL A 61 -16.21 6.76 -1.40
CA VAL A 61 -15.45 5.78 -2.21
C VAL A 61 -16.35 5.11 -3.24
N SER A 62 -17.53 4.60 -2.83
CA SER A 62 -18.48 4.00 -3.78
C SER A 62 -18.88 4.96 -4.89
N THR A 63 -19.25 6.19 -4.52
CA THR A 63 -19.63 7.25 -5.49
C THR A 63 -18.48 7.60 -6.44
N ALA A 64 -17.25 7.68 -5.95
CA ALA A 64 -16.08 7.99 -6.77
C ALA A 64 -15.80 6.88 -7.80
N VAL A 65 -15.92 5.61 -7.40
CA VAL A 65 -15.76 4.45 -8.31
C VAL A 65 -16.84 4.44 -9.37
N ASP A 66 -18.11 4.64 -9.00
CA ASP A 66 -19.23 4.69 -9.95
C ASP A 66 -19.05 5.86 -10.94
N THR A 67 -18.59 7.02 -10.45
CA THR A 67 -18.27 8.18 -11.29
C THR A 67 -17.15 7.87 -12.29
N ALA A 68 -16.08 7.19 -11.82
CA ALA A 68 -14.97 6.78 -12.68
C ALA A 68 -15.41 5.84 -13.80
N VAL A 69 -16.25 4.84 -13.46
CA VAL A 69 -16.79 3.88 -14.43
C VAL A 69 -17.75 4.57 -15.39
N ALA A 70 -18.61 5.46 -14.91
CA ALA A 70 -19.51 6.23 -15.78
C ALA A 70 -18.75 7.13 -16.77
N HIS A 71 -17.60 7.69 -16.34
CA HIS A 71 -16.81 8.61 -17.16
C HIS A 71 -15.99 7.88 -18.24
N PHE A 72 -15.31 6.79 -17.89
CA PHE A 72 -14.38 6.09 -18.79
C PHE A 72 -14.90 4.75 -19.31
N GLY A 73 -16.04 4.27 -18.82
CA GLY A 73 -16.70 3.03 -19.24
C GLY A 73 -16.14 1.76 -18.62
N ARG A 74 -14.93 1.79 -18.03
CA ARG A 74 -14.25 0.65 -17.41
C ARG A 74 -13.13 1.07 -16.46
N LEU A 75 -12.71 0.14 -15.63
CA LEU A 75 -11.47 0.23 -14.86
C LEU A 75 -10.58 -0.98 -15.19
N ASP A 76 -9.30 -0.76 -15.43
CA ASP A 76 -8.33 -1.82 -15.73
C ASP A 76 -7.34 -2.02 -14.57
N ILE A 77 -6.87 -0.92 -13.98
CA ILE A 77 -5.86 -0.93 -12.94
C ILE A 77 -6.35 -0.06 -11.78
N VAL A 78 -6.32 -0.62 -10.59
CA VAL A 78 -6.69 0.07 -9.33
C VAL A 78 -5.47 0.11 -8.43
N VAL A 79 -5.00 1.30 -8.07
CA VAL A 79 -3.84 1.47 -7.18
C VAL A 79 -4.28 2.06 -5.85
N ASN A 80 -4.34 1.22 -4.83
CA ASN A 80 -4.54 1.62 -3.45
C ASN A 80 -3.22 2.15 -2.87
N ASN A 81 -2.96 3.44 -3.13
CA ASN A 81 -1.75 4.12 -2.70
C ASN A 81 -1.99 5.10 -1.54
N ALA A 82 -3.22 5.57 -1.33
CA ALA A 82 -3.51 6.44 -0.20
C ALA A 82 -3.03 5.81 1.12
N GLY A 83 -2.24 6.58 1.87
CA GLY A 83 -1.65 6.09 3.11
C GLY A 83 -1.11 7.23 3.96
N THR A 84 -0.98 6.96 5.25
CA THR A 84 -0.36 7.82 6.25
C THR A 84 0.65 7.03 7.05
N MET A 85 1.56 7.73 7.70
CA MET A 85 2.52 7.15 8.62
C MET A 85 2.47 7.90 9.94
N SER A 86 2.33 7.16 11.03
CA SER A 86 2.52 7.68 12.38
C SER A 86 3.70 6.96 13.05
N MET A 87 4.46 7.72 13.84
CA MET A 87 5.66 7.24 14.53
C MET A 87 5.55 7.46 16.03
N GLY A 88 5.88 6.42 16.78
CA GLY A 88 5.91 6.40 18.23
C GLY A 88 6.14 4.99 18.75
N MET A 89 6.58 4.87 19.99
CA MET A 89 6.64 3.56 20.64
C MET A 89 5.21 3.04 20.84
N VAL A 90 5.04 1.72 20.82
CA VAL A 90 3.69 1.12 20.86
C VAL A 90 2.88 1.61 22.08
N GLU A 91 3.54 1.80 23.22
CA GLU A 91 2.93 2.28 24.46
C GLU A 91 2.48 3.75 24.41
N GLU A 92 3.03 4.54 23.49
CA GLU A 92 2.75 5.98 23.38
C GLU A 92 1.47 6.30 22.60
N PHE A 93 0.96 5.34 21.85
CA PHE A 93 -0.23 5.57 20.99
C PHE A 93 -1.50 5.66 21.82
N THR A 94 -2.25 6.72 21.62
CA THR A 94 -3.64 6.77 22.03
C THR A 94 -4.52 5.87 21.15
N GLU A 95 -5.69 5.48 21.65
CA GLU A 95 -6.66 4.72 20.86
C GLU A 95 -7.03 5.44 19.55
N ALA A 96 -7.23 6.76 19.61
CA ALA A 96 -7.60 7.56 18.44
C ALA A 96 -6.50 7.56 17.36
N GLU A 97 -5.23 7.72 17.74
CA GLU A 97 -4.10 7.68 16.81
C GLU A 97 -3.92 6.30 16.19
N ALA A 98 -4.02 5.24 17.01
CA ALA A 98 -3.93 3.87 16.53
C ALA A 98 -5.04 3.56 15.50
N ARG A 99 -6.30 3.93 15.80
CA ARG A 99 -7.44 3.75 14.88
C ARG A 99 -7.26 4.55 13.61
N ALA A 100 -6.86 5.82 13.70
CA ALA A 100 -6.66 6.68 12.53
C ALA A 100 -5.64 6.12 11.53
N GLN A 101 -4.58 5.45 12.03
CA GLN A 101 -3.61 4.77 11.16
C GLN A 101 -4.25 3.64 10.34
N PHE A 102 -5.15 2.87 10.95
CA PHE A 102 -5.84 1.77 10.27
C PHE A 102 -6.95 2.26 9.33
N GLU A 103 -7.64 3.34 9.68
CA GLU A 103 -8.73 3.91 8.85
C GLU A 103 -8.23 4.22 7.43
N VAL A 104 -7.06 4.83 7.31
CA VAL A 104 -6.52 5.16 5.99
C VAL A 104 -5.84 3.95 5.34
N ASN A 105 -4.91 3.29 6.05
CA ASN A 105 -4.00 2.31 5.43
C ASN A 105 -4.64 0.95 5.15
N PHE A 106 -5.66 0.58 5.93
CA PHE A 106 -6.33 -0.70 5.82
C PHE A 106 -7.78 -0.54 5.35
N PHE A 107 -8.62 0.17 6.12
CA PHE A 107 -10.04 0.29 5.77
C PHE A 107 -10.25 1.06 4.48
N GLY A 108 -9.48 2.13 4.21
CA GLY A 108 -9.54 2.85 2.94
C GLY A 108 -9.30 1.95 1.74
N ALA A 109 -8.26 1.11 1.79
CA ALA A 109 -7.98 0.13 0.73
C ALA A 109 -9.06 -0.95 0.62
N LEU A 110 -9.63 -1.40 1.76
CA LEU A 110 -10.76 -2.34 1.79
C LEU A 110 -11.99 -1.76 1.10
N TRP A 111 -12.36 -0.51 1.42
CA TRP A 111 -13.52 0.14 0.82
C TRP A 111 -13.37 0.31 -0.69
N VAL A 112 -12.19 0.73 -1.16
CA VAL A 112 -11.90 0.81 -2.60
C VAL A 112 -11.97 -0.57 -3.24
N GLY A 113 -11.35 -1.59 -2.63
CA GLY A 113 -11.45 -2.98 -3.10
C GLY A 113 -12.88 -3.44 -3.26
N GLN A 114 -13.72 -3.25 -2.22
CA GLN A 114 -15.14 -3.62 -2.26
C GLN A 114 -15.94 -2.86 -3.32
N ALA A 115 -15.60 -1.59 -3.58
CA ALA A 115 -16.29 -0.78 -4.59
C ALA A 115 -15.91 -1.19 -6.02
N VAL A 116 -14.64 -1.50 -6.29
CA VAL A 116 -14.18 -1.82 -7.66
C VAL A 116 -14.45 -3.27 -8.06
N LEU A 117 -14.46 -4.21 -7.13
CA LEU A 117 -14.62 -5.64 -7.41
C LEU A 117 -15.87 -6.01 -8.22
N PRO A 118 -17.07 -5.45 -7.98
CA PRO A 118 -18.23 -5.74 -8.80
C PRO A 118 -18.02 -5.39 -10.28
N HIS A 119 -17.36 -4.28 -10.56
CA HIS A 119 -17.05 -3.82 -11.92
C HIS A 119 -16.00 -4.71 -12.58
N LEU A 120 -14.87 -4.97 -11.90
CA LEU A 120 -13.81 -5.83 -12.41
C LEU A 120 -14.29 -7.27 -12.64
N ARG A 121 -15.12 -7.80 -11.73
CA ARG A 121 -15.74 -9.12 -11.88
C ARG A 121 -16.67 -9.20 -13.08
N ALA A 122 -17.48 -8.17 -13.32
CA ALA A 122 -18.34 -8.11 -14.50
C ALA A 122 -17.54 -8.02 -15.80
N GLN A 123 -16.38 -7.33 -15.76
CA GLN A 123 -15.43 -7.25 -16.88
C GLN A 123 -14.64 -8.55 -17.10
N ARG A 124 -14.54 -9.42 -16.07
CA ARG A 124 -13.63 -10.56 -16.04
C ARG A 124 -12.19 -10.17 -16.36
N SER A 125 -11.79 -9.03 -15.85
CA SER A 125 -10.43 -8.50 -16.01
C SER A 125 -10.19 -7.36 -15.04
N GLY A 126 -8.95 -7.21 -14.60
CA GLY A 126 -8.50 -6.09 -13.79
C GLY A 126 -7.24 -6.43 -13.01
N HIS A 127 -6.54 -5.40 -12.56
CA HIS A 127 -5.36 -5.55 -11.71
C HIS A 127 -5.47 -4.59 -10.53
N ILE A 128 -5.56 -5.12 -9.31
CA ILE A 128 -5.55 -4.35 -8.07
C ILE A 128 -4.11 -4.35 -7.52
N VAL A 129 -3.53 -3.17 -7.38
CA VAL A 129 -2.20 -2.98 -6.80
C VAL A 129 -2.34 -2.33 -5.43
N GLN A 130 -1.85 -3.01 -4.40
CA GLN A 130 -1.82 -2.54 -3.02
C GLN A 130 -0.45 -1.97 -2.69
N VAL A 131 -0.36 -0.68 -2.40
CA VAL A 131 0.90 -0.05 -1.98
C VAL A 131 1.11 -0.30 -0.49
N SER A 132 1.91 -1.32 -0.19
CA SER A 132 2.35 -1.69 1.15
C SER A 132 3.61 -0.93 1.57
N SER A 133 4.54 -1.59 2.21
CA SER A 133 5.82 -1.01 2.68
C SER A 133 6.78 -2.12 3.08
N ILE A 134 8.08 -1.81 3.12
CA ILE A 134 9.09 -2.57 3.85
C ILE A 134 8.67 -2.85 5.30
N ALA A 135 7.87 -1.97 5.91
CA ALA A 135 7.33 -2.12 7.25
C ALA A 135 6.37 -3.31 7.42
N ALA A 136 5.90 -3.94 6.33
CA ALA A 136 5.15 -5.19 6.36
C ALA A 136 6.04 -6.45 6.29
N LEU A 137 7.35 -6.31 6.07
CA LEU A 137 8.28 -7.43 6.16
C LEU A 137 8.61 -7.79 7.62
N GLY A 138 8.66 -6.78 8.50
CA GLY A 138 8.92 -6.93 9.93
C GLY A 138 8.48 -5.71 10.70
N GLY A 139 8.34 -5.84 12.03
CA GLY A 139 8.13 -4.71 12.92
C GLY A 139 9.47 -4.03 13.23
N PHE A 140 9.47 -2.70 13.17
CA PHE A 140 10.62 -1.89 13.53
C PHE A 140 10.24 -0.98 14.72
N PRO A 141 11.16 -0.69 15.64
CA PRO A 141 10.88 0.25 16.73
C PRO A 141 10.35 1.58 16.19
N SER A 142 9.45 2.20 16.91
CA SER A 142 8.72 3.44 16.58
C SER A 142 7.79 3.39 15.37
N THR A 143 7.72 2.30 14.62
CA THR A 143 6.77 2.17 13.48
C THR A 143 5.69 1.10 13.73
N GLY A 144 5.49 0.67 14.97
CA GLY A 144 4.64 -0.47 15.31
C GLY A 144 3.21 -0.40 14.75
N MET A 145 2.52 0.73 14.91
CA MET A 145 1.15 0.90 14.37
C MET A 145 1.12 0.99 12.84
N TYR A 146 2.09 1.67 12.26
CA TYR A 146 2.25 1.70 10.80
C TYR A 146 2.50 0.30 10.24
N SER A 147 3.48 -0.42 10.80
CA SER A 147 3.76 -1.81 10.43
C SER A 147 2.52 -2.69 10.56
N ALA A 148 1.81 -2.64 11.68
CA ALA A 148 0.59 -3.42 11.90
C ALA A 148 -0.47 -3.14 10.82
N SER A 149 -0.67 -1.86 10.44
CA SER A 149 -1.62 -1.50 9.37
C SER A 149 -1.22 -2.06 8.00
N LYS A 150 0.09 -2.09 7.69
CA LYS A 150 0.59 -2.66 6.43
C LYS A 150 0.58 -4.18 6.43
N PHE A 151 0.85 -4.84 7.56
CA PHE A 151 0.62 -6.29 7.72
C PHE A 151 -0.85 -6.66 7.51
N ALA A 152 -1.79 -5.88 8.08
CA ALA A 152 -3.22 -6.10 7.88
C ALA A 152 -3.62 -5.97 6.40
N LEU A 153 -3.11 -4.94 5.71
CA LEU A 153 -3.31 -4.75 4.27
C LEU A 153 -2.81 -5.96 3.48
N GLU A 154 -1.61 -6.46 3.76
CA GLU A 154 -1.05 -7.60 3.03
C GLU A 154 -1.81 -8.89 3.29
N GLY A 155 -2.16 -9.19 4.55
CA GLY A 155 -2.96 -10.38 4.86
C GLY A 155 -4.31 -10.39 4.14
N MET A 156 -5.01 -9.24 4.09
CA MET A 156 -6.23 -9.08 3.29
C MET A 156 -5.96 -9.28 1.80
N SER A 157 -4.85 -8.73 1.29
CA SER A 157 -4.51 -8.78 -0.13
C SER A 157 -4.16 -10.18 -0.61
N GLU A 158 -3.52 -11.00 0.22
CA GLU A 158 -3.28 -12.43 -0.07
C GLU A 158 -4.60 -13.21 -0.25
N ALA A 159 -5.55 -13.01 0.67
CA ALA A 159 -6.86 -13.64 0.57
C ALA A 159 -7.60 -13.15 -0.69
N LEU A 160 -7.60 -11.83 -0.92
CA LEU A 160 -8.23 -11.22 -2.08
C LEU A 160 -7.64 -11.75 -3.41
N ALA A 161 -6.33 -11.98 -3.48
CA ALA A 161 -5.69 -12.53 -4.68
C ALA A 161 -6.25 -13.91 -5.03
N MET A 162 -6.44 -14.78 -4.04
CA MET A 162 -7.03 -16.10 -4.25
C MET A 162 -8.52 -16.04 -4.63
N GLU A 163 -9.28 -15.14 -4.00
CA GLU A 163 -10.71 -14.94 -4.28
C GLU A 163 -10.95 -14.34 -5.68
N ALA A 164 -10.14 -13.35 -6.05
CA ALA A 164 -10.28 -12.58 -7.28
C ALA A 164 -9.81 -13.36 -8.53
N ALA A 165 -8.90 -14.30 -8.38
CA ALA A 165 -8.38 -15.15 -9.46
C ALA A 165 -9.49 -15.92 -10.21
N ALA A 166 -10.58 -16.30 -9.51
CA ALA A 166 -11.74 -16.96 -10.13
C ALA A 166 -12.47 -16.08 -11.17
N PHE A 167 -12.15 -14.78 -11.21
CA PHE A 167 -12.75 -13.79 -12.09
C PHE A 167 -11.75 -13.13 -13.03
N ASP A 168 -10.56 -13.73 -13.21
CA ASP A 168 -9.46 -13.20 -14.04
C ASP A 168 -8.99 -11.80 -13.57
N ILE A 169 -9.06 -11.56 -12.25
CA ILE A 169 -8.60 -10.33 -11.60
C ILE A 169 -7.29 -10.63 -10.88
N THR A 170 -6.25 -9.88 -11.22
CA THR A 170 -4.94 -9.96 -10.59
C THR A 170 -4.87 -9.05 -9.37
N VAL A 171 -4.15 -9.48 -8.34
CA VAL A 171 -3.80 -8.65 -7.18
C VAL A 171 -2.29 -8.69 -6.99
N SER A 172 -1.67 -7.52 -6.86
CA SER A 172 -0.25 -7.42 -6.52
C SER A 172 -0.05 -6.46 -5.34
N ILE A 173 0.97 -6.75 -4.54
CA ILE A 173 1.40 -5.95 -3.41
C ILE A 173 2.76 -5.37 -3.77
N VAL A 174 2.91 -4.06 -3.77
CA VAL A 174 4.22 -3.41 -3.92
C VAL A 174 4.73 -2.97 -2.56
N GLN A 175 5.99 -3.26 -2.26
CA GLN A 175 6.62 -3.01 -0.97
C GLN A 175 7.78 -2.02 -1.15
N PRO A 176 7.49 -0.70 -1.15
CA PRO A 176 8.54 0.32 -1.27
C PRO A 176 9.37 0.44 0.00
N GLY A 177 10.64 0.80 -0.19
CA GLY A 177 11.52 1.33 0.85
C GLY A 177 11.39 2.85 0.98
N GLY A 178 12.53 3.54 1.14
CA GLY A 178 12.60 4.98 1.17
C GLY A 178 12.44 5.59 -0.22
N TYR A 179 11.53 6.54 -0.34
CA TYR A 179 11.33 7.38 -1.53
C TYR A 179 11.17 8.82 -1.11
N TRP A 180 11.80 9.76 -1.81
CA TRP A 180 11.64 11.19 -1.60
C TRP A 180 10.18 11.59 -1.85
N THR A 181 9.39 11.63 -0.78
CA THR A 181 7.97 11.98 -0.81
C THR A 181 7.60 12.82 0.39
N ASP A 182 6.49 13.57 0.29
CA ASP A 182 5.92 14.31 1.41
C ASP A 182 5.38 13.43 2.55
N LEU A 183 5.52 12.12 2.45
CA LEU A 183 5.16 11.21 3.54
C LEU A 183 5.97 11.55 4.79
N TYR A 184 7.27 11.80 4.63
CA TYR A 184 8.17 12.12 5.75
C TYR A 184 7.86 13.47 6.40
N THR A 185 7.38 14.46 5.64
CA THR A 185 7.00 15.78 6.16
C THR A 185 5.62 15.80 6.82
N SER A 186 4.83 14.74 6.64
CA SER A 186 3.47 14.59 7.16
C SER A 186 3.33 13.47 8.20
N ILE A 187 4.45 12.97 8.74
CA ILE A 187 4.44 11.98 9.82
C ILE A 187 3.77 12.58 11.07
N ALA A 188 2.74 11.90 11.57
CA ALA A 188 2.19 12.18 12.89
C ALA A 188 3.05 11.49 13.95
N ALA A 189 3.56 12.23 14.93
CA ALA A 189 4.34 11.68 16.04
C ALA A 189 3.50 11.63 17.32
N THR A 190 3.66 10.56 18.09
CA THR A 190 3.09 10.43 19.45
C THR A 190 3.76 11.39 20.43
N THR A 191 3.13 11.62 21.58
CA THR A 191 3.80 12.29 22.70
C THR A 191 4.85 11.35 23.31
N PRO A 192 6.16 11.71 23.28
CA PRO A 192 7.22 10.83 23.74
C PRO A 192 7.16 10.56 25.23
N LEU A 193 7.37 9.30 25.63
CA LEU A 193 7.61 8.91 27.02
C LEU A 193 9.12 8.95 27.31
N GLU A 194 9.49 9.50 28.47
CA GLU A 194 10.89 9.62 28.91
C GLU A 194 11.58 8.26 29.02
N ALA A 195 10.83 7.23 29.35
CA ALA A 195 11.34 5.85 29.44
C ALA A 195 12.01 5.35 28.13
N TYR A 196 11.64 5.91 26.98
CA TYR A 196 12.19 5.54 25.68
C TYR A 196 13.18 6.56 25.11
N ALA A 197 13.59 7.57 25.88
CA ALA A 197 14.48 8.63 25.38
C ALA A 197 15.81 8.08 24.82
N ALA A 198 16.45 7.15 25.52
CA ALA A 198 17.71 6.55 25.06
C ALA A 198 17.54 5.73 23.78
N LEU A 199 16.46 4.93 23.67
CA LEU A 199 16.17 4.15 22.48
C LEU A 199 15.89 5.07 21.28
N ARG A 200 15.14 6.15 21.49
CA ARG A 200 14.80 7.13 20.46
C ARG A 200 16.06 7.80 19.89
N ALA A 201 16.95 8.26 20.78
CA ALA A 201 18.22 8.87 20.37
C ALA A 201 19.08 7.91 19.53
N GLU A 202 19.12 6.63 19.89
CA GLU A 202 19.84 5.61 19.13
C GLU A 202 19.23 5.38 17.75
N LEU A 203 17.90 5.31 17.64
CA LEU A 203 17.20 5.17 16.35
C LEU A 203 17.42 6.39 15.46
N GLU A 204 17.37 7.60 15.98
CA GLU A 204 17.64 8.84 15.25
C GLU A 204 19.06 8.84 14.68
N ARG A 205 20.05 8.38 15.47
CA ARG A 205 21.43 8.24 15.01
C ARG A 205 21.55 7.24 13.87
N GLN A 206 20.92 6.05 13.99
CA GLN A 206 20.94 5.01 12.96
C GLN A 206 20.29 5.49 11.66
N TRP A 207 19.19 6.24 11.74
CA TRP A 207 18.52 6.78 10.55
C TRP A 207 19.32 7.88 9.88
N ALA A 208 20.02 8.72 10.64
CA ALA A 208 20.89 9.76 10.07
C ALA A 208 22.08 9.17 9.29
N GLU A 209 22.51 7.95 9.64
CA GLU A 209 23.67 7.30 8.99
C GLU A 209 23.29 6.48 7.75
N GLY A 210 22.00 6.10 7.53
CA GLY A 210 21.65 5.02 6.63
C GLY A 210 20.50 5.22 5.66
N SER A 211 19.92 6.41 5.51
CA SER A 211 18.78 6.62 4.59
C SER A 211 19.27 6.84 3.15
N VAL A 212 18.91 5.91 2.26
CA VAL A 212 19.02 6.12 0.80
C VAL A 212 17.60 6.17 0.24
N ASP A 213 17.10 7.39 0.01
CA ASP A 213 15.81 7.59 -0.61
C ASP A 213 15.95 7.68 -2.14
N SER A 214 15.04 7.03 -2.84
CA SER A 214 14.97 6.98 -4.29
C SER A 214 13.95 8.00 -4.84
N GLU A 215 14.10 8.36 -6.11
CA GLU A 215 13.10 9.18 -6.80
C GLU A 215 11.80 8.39 -7.01
N PRO A 216 10.63 8.98 -6.74
CA PRO A 216 9.32 8.34 -6.97
C PRO A 216 9.11 7.83 -8.39
N LYS A 217 9.76 8.44 -9.39
CA LYS A 217 9.73 8.02 -10.78
C LYS A 217 10.19 6.58 -10.98
N LEU A 218 11.22 6.13 -10.25
CA LEU A 218 11.71 4.76 -10.34
C LEU A 218 10.67 3.74 -9.86
N ALA A 219 9.90 4.07 -8.82
CA ALA A 219 8.78 3.24 -8.39
C ALA A 219 7.68 3.20 -9.45
N ALA A 220 7.41 4.32 -10.12
CA ALA A 220 6.43 4.37 -11.20
C ALA A 220 6.85 3.53 -12.40
N GLU A 221 8.11 3.56 -12.80
CA GLU A 221 8.64 2.69 -13.86
C GLU A 221 8.51 1.19 -13.50
N ALA A 222 8.78 0.83 -12.24
CA ALA A 222 8.60 -0.53 -11.76
C ALA A 222 7.12 -0.94 -11.74
N LEU A 223 6.21 -0.04 -11.34
CA LEU A 223 4.77 -0.29 -11.38
C LEU A 223 4.27 -0.50 -12.81
N LEU A 224 4.74 0.29 -13.78
CA LEU A 224 4.38 0.10 -15.19
C LEU A 224 4.80 -1.28 -15.69
N ARG A 225 6.01 -1.74 -15.35
CA ARG A 225 6.49 -3.09 -15.69
C ARG A 225 5.65 -4.18 -15.02
N LEU A 226 5.26 -3.98 -13.75
CA LEU A 226 4.41 -4.92 -13.02
C LEU A 226 3.07 -5.13 -13.72
N VAL A 227 2.38 -4.05 -14.08
CA VAL A 227 1.06 -4.13 -14.70
C VAL A 227 1.09 -4.52 -16.17
N ASP A 228 2.26 -4.49 -16.81
CA ASP A 228 2.47 -4.94 -18.19
C ASP A 228 2.92 -6.41 -18.26
N SER A 229 3.22 -7.03 -17.12
CA SER A 229 3.61 -8.44 -17.07
C SER A 229 2.41 -9.35 -17.34
N ASP A 230 2.63 -10.39 -18.14
CA ASP A 230 1.65 -11.47 -18.35
C ASP A 230 1.49 -12.37 -17.11
N ASP A 231 2.52 -12.42 -16.25
CA ASP A 231 2.55 -13.18 -15.00
C ASP A 231 3.11 -12.30 -13.87
N PRO A 232 2.34 -11.32 -13.37
CA PRO A 232 2.81 -10.42 -12.34
C PRO A 232 2.88 -11.14 -10.97
N PRO A 233 3.97 -10.91 -10.22
CA PRO A 233 4.10 -11.52 -8.89
C PRO A 233 3.06 -10.95 -7.91
N LEU A 234 2.65 -11.77 -6.93
CA LEU A 234 1.84 -11.29 -5.81
C LEU A 234 2.56 -10.19 -5.02
N ARG A 235 3.90 -10.28 -4.87
CA ARG A 235 4.72 -9.26 -4.19
C ARG A 235 5.86 -8.79 -5.05
N LEU A 236 6.02 -7.46 -5.11
CA LEU A 236 7.14 -6.80 -5.76
C LEU A 236 7.84 -5.89 -4.74
N LEU A 237 9.11 -6.19 -4.47
CA LEU A 237 9.98 -5.41 -3.60
C LEU A 237 10.56 -4.23 -4.40
N LEU A 238 10.47 -3.01 -3.87
CA LEU A 238 10.98 -1.82 -4.54
C LEU A 238 12.18 -1.25 -3.78
N GLY A 239 13.37 -1.49 -4.32
CA GLY A 239 14.66 -1.02 -3.82
C GLY A 239 15.55 -2.15 -3.31
N SER A 240 16.89 -1.99 -3.46
CA SER A 240 17.88 -3.00 -3.08
C SER A 240 17.86 -3.30 -1.59
N MET A 241 17.77 -2.27 -0.74
CA MET A 241 17.67 -2.43 0.71
C MET A 241 16.43 -3.26 1.10
N VAL A 242 15.27 -3.01 0.46
CA VAL A 242 14.04 -3.77 0.72
C VAL A 242 14.22 -5.22 0.34
N TYR A 243 14.85 -5.46 -0.82
CA TYR A 243 15.14 -6.80 -1.34
C TYR A 243 16.01 -7.57 -0.35
N ASP A 244 17.15 -7.03 0.05
CA ASP A 244 18.09 -7.68 0.96
C ASP A 244 17.44 -7.95 2.33
N LEU A 245 16.75 -6.96 2.89
CA LEU A 245 16.08 -7.07 4.18
C LEU A 245 14.94 -8.11 4.17
N ALA A 246 14.20 -8.24 3.07
CA ALA A 246 13.15 -9.24 2.92
C ALA A 246 13.71 -10.66 3.07
N PHE A 247 14.85 -10.93 2.42
CA PHE A 247 15.52 -12.23 2.53
C PHE A 247 16.10 -12.47 3.94
N ASP A 248 16.69 -11.45 4.56
CA ASP A 248 17.26 -11.57 5.90
C ASP A 248 16.19 -11.82 6.97
N ILE A 249 15.07 -11.11 6.91
CA ILE A 249 13.94 -11.32 7.81
C ILE A 249 13.33 -12.71 7.60
N SER A 250 13.16 -13.13 6.34
CA SER A 250 12.59 -14.43 6.02
C SER A 250 13.49 -15.58 6.50
N ARG A 251 14.80 -15.49 6.28
CA ARG A 251 15.76 -16.48 6.80
C ARG A 251 15.69 -16.59 8.32
N ARG A 252 15.76 -15.46 9.03
CA ARG A 252 15.67 -15.48 10.51
C ARG A 252 14.37 -16.09 11.02
N ARG A 253 13.24 -15.87 10.34
CA ARG A 253 11.97 -16.51 10.69
C ARG A 253 12.03 -18.03 10.46
N MET A 254 12.54 -18.46 9.32
CA MET A 254 12.67 -19.90 9.01
C MET A 254 13.59 -20.61 10.01
N ASP A 255 14.73 -20.00 10.36
CA ASP A 255 15.67 -20.55 11.35
C ASP A 255 15.01 -20.67 12.73
N THR A 256 14.23 -19.68 13.13
CA THR A 256 13.47 -19.72 14.39
C THR A 256 12.44 -20.85 14.36
N TRP A 257 11.66 -20.99 13.29
CA TRP A 257 10.69 -22.08 13.18
C TRP A 257 11.35 -23.46 13.16
N ALA A 258 12.46 -23.61 12.43
CA ALA A 258 13.24 -24.84 12.41
C ALA A 258 13.79 -25.20 13.80
N GLY A 259 14.28 -24.22 14.55
CA GLY A 259 14.76 -24.43 15.93
C GLY A 259 13.66 -24.86 16.91
N TRP A 260 12.40 -24.61 16.60
CA TRP A 260 11.24 -24.98 17.42
C TRP A 260 10.38 -26.08 16.81
N GLU A 261 10.86 -26.77 15.76
CA GLU A 261 10.11 -27.81 15.03
C GLU A 261 9.50 -28.87 15.95
N GLN A 262 10.31 -29.40 16.88
CA GLN A 262 9.86 -30.47 17.78
C GLN A 262 8.67 -30.00 18.66
N VAL A 263 8.74 -28.80 19.20
CA VAL A 263 7.67 -28.23 20.04
C VAL A 263 6.42 -27.97 19.19
N SER A 264 6.60 -27.39 18.00
CA SER A 264 5.49 -27.09 17.09
C SER A 264 4.73 -28.36 16.67
N ARG A 265 5.45 -29.42 16.30
CA ARG A 265 4.83 -30.71 15.90
C ARG A 265 4.18 -31.44 17.08
N ALA A 266 4.75 -31.32 18.29
CA ALA A 266 4.18 -31.92 19.49
C ALA A 266 2.87 -31.23 19.95
N ALA A 267 2.56 -30.06 19.47
CA ALA A 267 1.33 -29.32 19.75
C ALA A 267 0.10 -29.82 18.95
N GLU A 268 0.28 -30.82 18.08
CA GLU A 268 -0.77 -31.43 17.27
C GLU A 268 -1.14 -32.82 17.82
N GLN A 269 -2.43 -33.06 18.05
CA GLN A 269 -2.99 -34.39 18.29
C GLN A 269 -4.26 -34.56 17.45
N ALA A 270 -4.27 -35.57 16.62
CA ALA A 270 -5.47 -35.92 15.84
C ALA A 270 -6.62 -36.30 16.79
N VAL A 271 -7.74 -35.64 16.71
CA VAL A 271 -8.99 -35.99 17.38
C VAL A 271 -10.02 -36.41 16.33
N ALA A 272 -10.85 -37.40 16.63
CA ALA A 272 -11.97 -37.74 15.77
C ALA A 272 -12.94 -36.57 15.72
N ALA A 273 -13.47 -36.26 14.54
CA ALA A 273 -14.54 -35.31 14.40
C ALA A 273 -15.75 -35.71 15.27
N PRO A 274 -16.45 -34.78 15.96
CA PRO A 274 -17.61 -35.10 16.79
C PRO A 274 -18.78 -35.66 15.97
#